data_d95e931a9594a7658fb1c89574008275
#
_entry.id   d95e931a9594a7658fb1c89574008275
#
_cell.length_a   1.000
_cell.length_b   1.000
_cell.length_c   1.000
_cell.angle_alpha   90.00
_cell.angle_beta   90.00
_cell.angle_gamma   90.00
#
_symmetry.space_group_name_H-M   'P 1'
#
loop_
_entity.id
_entity.type
_entity.pdbx_description
1 polymer ?
#
loop_
_entity_poly.entity_id
_entity_poly.type
_entity_poly.pdbx_seq_one_letter_code
_entity_poly.pdbx_strand_id
1 'polypeptide(L)'
;MKSSASTHGSNDTLRDFTADRRLLVLSALALVTGTFGAWAAWTLLKLIALVTNLAYYHVLSPHTASLSHAHLAPSSIMIPVIGGLIVGLIGRYGSNKIRGHGIPEALEAILIGQSRIEPKVALWKPLSSAIAIGTGGPFGAEGPIIMTGGALGSLFAQFFRLSAAERKTLLAAGAAAGMTAIFGTPVAAVLLAIEIMLFEWKPRSFVPVVVSAVVAIAWRPWLVGAWPLFAHRGAPVLPWWGLLVCALVGVIAGLQSALTTGALYWVEEQYEKLPLHWMWWPALAGLVVGVGGLIDPAALGVGYDNIQALISGNVLMHAALALLIVKAIIWVVSLASGTSGGTLAPLLMMGGAVGVLEAHVLPFGGSGFWALIAMAAVLGGTLRCPLTATVFAVELTGDLRIMPAVIIACAASFAVTVLLMRRSILTERLARRGRHLTYEYTVDPFEVMRVRDIMAHPVHALVASLSMTGARAFFETGSGVQRHRSYPVVDDAGRVAGMVSRADMLRWSREGWRDVETLGERLGSAEVLVGHPEDRVGDLADRMIAADVGRVPIVERTSGVLVGLVARRDLLRVRALAGQLERERAQLMSLY
;
A
#
# COMPACT_ATOMS: atom_id res chain seq x y z
N MET A 1 23.66 -16.43 -29.22
CA MET A 1 24.09 -16.46 -27.82
C MET A 1 23.26 -17.55 -27.12
N LYS A 2 23.91 -18.65 -26.74
CA LYS A 2 23.26 -19.83 -26.18
C LYS A 2 22.75 -19.52 -24.75
N SER A 3 21.42 -19.55 -24.57
CA SER A 3 20.79 -19.53 -23.26
C SER A 3 20.98 -20.91 -22.63
N SER A 4 21.81 -21.00 -21.60
CA SER A 4 21.89 -22.17 -20.75
C SER A 4 20.61 -22.25 -19.90
N ALA A 5 19.68 -23.09 -20.29
CA ALA A 5 18.58 -23.51 -19.44
C ALA A 5 19.15 -24.26 -18.24
N SER A 6 19.20 -23.63 -17.07
CA SER A 6 19.56 -24.27 -15.82
C SER A 6 18.44 -25.24 -15.43
N THR A 7 18.77 -26.53 -15.46
CA THR A 7 18.01 -27.62 -14.83
C THR A 7 17.96 -27.38 -13.31
N HIS A 8 16.99 -26.61 -12.84
CA HIS A 8 16.66 -26.54 -11.41
C HIS A 8 15.72 -27.70 -11.07
N GLY A 9 16.24 -28.58 -10.23
CA GLY A 9 15.63 -29.85 -9.89
C GLY A 9 14.22 -29.75 -9.28
N SER A 10 13.47 -30.81 -9.45
CA SER A 10 12.08 -31.05 -9.12
C SER A 10 11.67 -30.90 -7.63
N ASN A 11 12.59 -30.56 -6.73
CA ASN A 11 12.32 -30.36 -5.30
C ASN A 11 11.90 -28.92 -4.92
N ASP A 12 11.94 -27.98 -5.86
CA ASP A 12 11.66 -26.56 -5.56
C ASP A 12 10.16 -26.21 -5.62
N THR A 13 9.32 -27.11 -6.11
CA THR A 13 7.88 -26.89 -6.31
C THR A 13 7.03 -27.06 -5.04
N LEU A 14 7.58 -27.62 -3.96
CA LEU A 14 6.88 -27.90 -2.70
C LEU A 14 7.28 -26.98 -1.54
N ARG A 15 8.03 -25.91 -1.80
CA ARG A 15 8.39 -24.95 -0.76
C ARG A 15 7.21 -24.05 -0.43
N ASP A 16 6.98 -23.79 0.85
CA ASP A 16 5.94 -22.88 1.35
C ASP A 16 6.16 -21.44 0.86
N PHE A 17 7.42 -21.05 0.61
CA PHE A 17 7.78 -19.70 0.21
C PHE A 17 8.81 -19.68 -0.93
N THR A 18 8.65 -18.75 -1.86
CA THR A 18 9.64 -18.43 -2.91
C THR A 18 10.74 -17.53 -2.34
N ALA A 19 11.57 -18.04 -1.45
CA ALA A 19 12.72 -17.33 -0.92
C ALA A 19 14.02 -17.92 -1.51
N ASP A 20 14.89 -17.07 -2.04
CA ASP A 20 16.17 -17.41 -2.61
C ASP A 20 17.33 -16.60 -1.97
N ARG A 21 18.56 -16.82 -2.42
CA ARG A 21 19.73 -16.06 -1.94
C ARG A 21 19.64 -14.55 -2.18
N ARG A 22 18.75 -14.08 -3.06
CA ARG A 22 18.50 -12.65 -3.28
C ARG A 22 17.87 -11.97 -2.08
N LEU A 23 17.20 -12.72 -1.19
CA LEU A 23 16.71 -12.19 0.10
C LEU A 23 17.85 -11.59 0.92
N LEU A 24 19.02 -12.24 0.97
CA LEU A 24 20.18 -11.74 1.70
C LEU A 24 20.72 -10.44 1.08
N VAL A 25 20.75 -10.36 -0.24
CA VAL A 25 21.17 -9.15 -0.96
C VAL A 25 20.20 -7.99 -0.67
N LEU A 26 18.89 -8.25 -0.76
CA LEU A 26 17.87 -7.24 -0.45
C LEU A 26 17.95 -6.78 1.02
N SER A 27 18.21 -7.70 1.96
CA SER A 27 18.38 -7.37 3.36
C SER A 27 19.64 -6.53 3.61
N ALA A 28 20.74 -6.82 2.92
CA ALA A 28 21.95 -6.00 2.98
C ALA A 28 21.71 -4.59 2.41
N LEU A 29 20.98 -4.47 1.30
CA LEU A 29 20.56 -3.16 0.75
C LEU A 29 19.61 -2.43 1.70
N ALA A 30 18.77 -3.16 2.44
CA ALA A 30 17.85 -2.59 3.42
C ALA A 30 18.56 -1.99 4.65
N LEU A 31 19.75 -2.49 5.04
CA LEU A 31 20.59 -1.85 6.08
C LEU A 31 20.95 -0.41 5.68
N VAL A 32 21.38 -0.23 4.42
CA VAL A 32 21.74 1.09 3.89
C VAL A 32 20.50 1.98 3.77
N THR A 33 19.40 1.42 3.27
CA THR A 33 18.13 2.14 3.14
C THR A 33 17.59 2.59 4.50
N GLY A 34 17.71 1.75 5.53
CA GLY A 34 17.34 2.07 6.91
C GLY A 34 18.12 3.25 7.48
N THR A 35 19.43 3.26 7.23
CA THR A 35 20.30 4.38 7.60
C THR A 35 19.89 5.67 6.89
N PHE A 36 19.70 5.65 5.57
CA PHE A 36 19.25 6.83 4.81
C PHE A 36 17.87 7.33 5.28
N GLY A 37 16.94 6.42 5.58
CA GLY A 37 15.64 6.77 6.13
C GLY A 37 15.72 7.49 7.47
N ALA A 38 16.58 7.02 8.38
CA ALA A 38 16.80 7.64 9.70
C ALA A 38 17.44 9.04 9.57
N TRP A 39 18.46 9.20 8.74
CA TRP A 39 19.10 10.49 8.51
C TRP A 39 18.18 11.48 7.79
N ALA A 40 17.35 11.01 6.85
CA ALA A 40 16.36 11.85 6.19
C ALA A 40 15.30 12.35 7.20
N ALA A 41 14.87 11.51 8.12
CA ALA A 41 13.93 11.89 9.19
C ALA A 41 14.53 12.98 10.10
N TRP A 42 15.76 12.78 10.54
CA TRP A 42 16.49 13.77 11.34
C TRP A 42 16.64 15.10 10.59
N THR A 43 17.05 15.05 9.33
CA THR A 43 17.21 16.24 8.49
C THR A 43 15.88 17.00 8.33
N LEU A 44 14.78 16.28 8.08
CA LEU A 44 13.45 16.87 7.97
C LEU A 44 13.02 17.58 9.26
N LEU A 45 13.21 16.92 10.42
CA LEU A 45 12.88 17.53 11.73
C LEU A 45 13.70 18.78 11.99
N LYS A 46 15.01 18.75 11.68
CA LYS A 46 15.89 19.92 11.82
C LYS A 46 15.52 21.07 10.88
N LEU A 47 15.12 20.76 9.64
CA LEU A 47 14.61 21.76 8.69
C LEU A 47 13.30 22.38 9.16
N ILE A 48 12.35 21.58 9.67
CA ILE A 48 11.11 22.10 10.25
C ILE A 48 11.44 23.06 11.41
N ALA A 49 12.28 22.63 12.36
CA ALA A 49 12.69 23.45 13.50
C ALA A 49 13.37 24.76 13.06
N LEU A 50 14.26 24.68 12.07
CA LEU A 50 14.96 25.84 11.53
C LEU A 50 13.98 26.85 10.92
N VAL A 51 13.03 26.38 10.10
CA VAL A 51 12.02 27.26 9.49
C VAL A 51 11.09 27.85 10.55
N THR A 52 10.67 27.08 11.56
CA THR A 52 9.84 27.57 12.68
C THR A 52 10.55 28.67 13.47
N ASN A 53 11.81 28.42 13.84
CA ASN A 53 12.61 29.38 14.58
C ASN A 53 12.86 30.66 13.79
N LEU A 54 13.16 30.54 12.50
CA LEU A 54 13.36 31.69 11.63
C LEU A 54 12.08 32.51 11.45
N ALA A 55 10.94 31.83 11.22
CA ALA A 55 9.68 32.47 10.89
C ALA A 55 9.01 33.16 12.08
N TYR A 56 9.04 32.56 13.27
CA TYR A 56 8.32 33.05 14.45
C TYR A 56 9.21 33.67 15.51
N TYR A 57 10.45 33.20 15.66
CA TYR A 57 11.37 33.64 16.72
C TYR A 57 12.55 34.46 16.19
N HIS A 58 12.70 34.60 14.87
CA HIS A 58 13.79 35.33 14.20
C HIS A 58 15.20 34.82 14.58
N VAL A 59 15.32 33.52 14.92
CA VAL A 59 16.55 32.87 15.32
C VAL A 59 16.90 31.74 14.36
N LEU A 60 18.16 31.67 13.93
CA LEU A 60 18.69 30.56 13.15
C LEU A 60 19.10 29.43 14.10
N SER A 61 18.17 28.58 14.47
CA SER A 61 18.41 27.42 15.37
C SER A 61 17.69 26.17 14.86
N PRO A 62 18.38 25.02 14.82
CA PRO A 62 17.77 23.75 14.47
C PRO A 62 17.16 23.03 15.68
N HIS A 63 17.04 23.68 16.84
CA HIS A 63 16.37 23.13 18.01
C HIS A 63 14.86 23.26 17.89
N THR A 64 14.13 22.23 18.32
CA THR A 64 12.67 22.24 18.28
C THR A 64 12.11 23.39 19.11
N ALA A 65 11.23 24.18 18.49
CA ALA A 65 10.48 25.24 19.15
C ALA A 65 8.99 24.93 19.08
N SER A 66 8.31 25.10 20.20
CA SER A 66 6.85 24.93 20.28
C SER A 66 6.15 26.25 19.98
N LEU A 67 5.06 26.18 19.21
CA LEU A 67 4.18 27.32 18.95
C LEU A 67 2.99 27.36 19.92
N SER A 68 2.81 26.35 20.77
CA SER A 68 1.63 26.18 21.63
C SER A 68 1.39 27.32 22.61
N HIS A 69 2.45 28.01 23.01
CA HIS A 69 2.41 29.14 23.96
C HIS A 69 2.93 30.44 23.34
N ALA A 70 3.06 30.51 22.02
CA ALA A 70 3.54 31.71 21.35
C ALA A 70 2.51 32.82 21.40
N HIS A 71 2.92 34.02 21.83
CA HIS A 71 2.09 35.22 21.70
C HIS A 71 2.20 35.75 20.28
N LEU A 72 1.18 35.43 19.45
CA LEU A 72 1.16 35.79 18.05
C LEU A 72 0.56 37.20 17.87
N ALA A 73 1.29 38.08 17.20
CA ALA A 73 0.78 39.37 16.76
C ALA A 73 -0.10 39.18 15.49
N PRO A 74 -1.04 40.08 15.20
CA PRO A 74 -1.84 39.99 13.98
C PRO A 74 -1.03 39.91 12.68
N SER A 75 0.19 40.47 12.66
CA SER A 75 1.11 40.36 11.52
C SER A 75 1.59 38.93 11.25
N SER A 76 1.55 38.05 12.27
CA SER A 76 1.94 36.64 12.12
C SER A 76 1.05 35.85 11.16
N ILE A 77 -0.15 36.36 10.82
CA ILE A 77 -1.00 35.79 9.77
C ILE A 77 -0.24 35.66 8.44
N MET A 78 0.65 36.61 8.15
CA MET A 78 1.41 36.60 6.89
C MET A 78 2.44 35.49 6.81
N ILE A 79 2.86 34.89 7.92
CA ILE A 79 3.87 33.83 7.95
C ILE A 79 3.38 32.58 7.19
N PRO A 80 2.20 31.99 7.51
CA PRO A 80 1.67 30.85 6.76
C PRO A 80 1.30 31.21 5.30
N VAL A 81 0.90 32.47 5.02
CA VAL A 81 0.60 32.93 3.66
C VAL A 81 1.86 32.90 2.80
N ILE A 82 2.97 33.47 3.31
CA ILE A 82 4.26 33.46 2.61
C ILE A 82 4.77 32.01 2.46
N GLY A 83 4.67 31.19 3.52
CA GLY A 83 5.01 29.78 3.46
C GLY A 83 4.22 29.03 2.38
N GLY A 84 2.90 29.22 2.33
CA GLY A 84 2.03 28.64 1.32
C GLY A 84 2.38 29.09 -0.10
N LEU A 85 2.72 30.37 -0.30
CA LEU A 85 3.18 30.89 -1.58
C LEU A 85 4.47 30.20 -2.05
N ILE A 86 5.46 30.07 -1.16
CA ILE A 86 6.72 29.40 -1.48
C ILE A 86 6.47 27.93 -1.85
N VAL A 87 5.62 27.22 -1.08
CA VAL A 87 5.23 25.82 -1.38
C VAL A 87 4.53 25.70 -2.72
N GLY A 88 3.64 26.64 -3.06
CA GLY A 88 2.97 26.71 -4.37
C GLY A 88 3.97 26.90 -5.51
N LEU A 89 4.95 27.79 -5.35
CA LEU A 89 6.05 28.01 -6.30
C LEU A 89 6.92 26.77 -6.49
N ILE A 90 7.31 26.11 -5.39
CA ILE A 90 8.06 24.84 -5.46
C ILE A 90 7.25 23.78 -6.20
N GLY A 91 5.94 23.67 -5.95
CA GLY A 91 5.05 22.76 -6.65
C GLY A 91 5.00 23.00 -8.15
N ARG A 92 5.00 24.27 -8.58
CA ARG A 92 4.93 24.63 -9.98
C ARG A 92 6.25 24.46 -10.73
N TYR A 93 7.34 24.94 -10.15
CA TYR A 93 8.64 25.00 -10.84
C TYR A 93 9.59 23.85 -10.46
N GLY A 94 9.41 23.23 -9.29
CA GLY A 94 10.21 22.11 -8.82
C GLY A 94 9.64 20.76 -9.25
N SER A 95 8.55 20.34 -8.62
CA SER A 95 7.85 19.08 -8.94
C SER A 95 6.40 19.12 -8.48
N ASN A 96 5.47 18.83 -9.38
CA ASN A 96 4.05 18.74 -9.05
C ASN A 96 3.72 17.54 -8.12
N LYS A 97 4.61 16.54 -8.06
CA LYS A 97 4.46 15.35 -7.20
C LYS A 97 4.68 15.61 -5.70
N ILE A 98 5.06 16.83 -5.31
CA ILE A 98 5.20 17.21 -3.90
C ILE A 98 3.86 17.56 -3.24
N ARG A 99 2.80 17.78 -4.02
CA ARG A 99 1.49 18.21 -3.52
C ARG A 99 0.81 17.12 -2.71
N GLY A 100 0.19 17.51 -1.59
CA GLY A 100 -0.55 16.61 -0.72
C GLY A 100 0.31 15.87 0.32
N HIS A 101 -0.27 14.83 0.91
CA HIS A 101 0.31 14.22 2.11
C HIS A 101 1.38 13.12 1.86
N GLY A 102 1.67 12.76 0.62
CA GLY A 102 2.80 11.91 0.24
C GLY A 102 2.50 10.41 0.13
N ILE A 103 1.61 9.86 0.95
CA ILE A 103 1.31 8.41 0.92
C ILE A 103 0.64 7.99 -0.41
N PRO A 104 -0.39 8.69 -0.94
CA PRO A 104 -0.97 8.35 -2.24
C PRO A 104 0.02 8.44 -3.38
N GLU A 105 0.95 9.40 -3.33
CA GLU A 105 1.99 9.56 -4.35
C GLU A 105 3.00 8.39 -4.32
N ALA A 106 3.33 7.89 -3.11
CA ALA A 106 4.14 6.68 -2.95
C ALA A 106 3.41 5.44 -3.49
N LEU A 107 2.10 5.32 -3.20
CA LEU A 107 1.24 4.25 -3.72
C LEU A 107 1.15 4.29 -5.25
N GLU A 108 0.98 5.47 -5.84
CA GLU A 108 0.95 5.63 -7.30
C GLU A 108 2.29 5.18 -7.93
N ALA A 109 3.42 5.54 -7.33
CA ALA A 109 4.73 5.09 -7.79
C ALA A 109 4.89 3.57 -7.73
N ILE A 110 4.35 2.92 -6.69
CA ILE A 110 4.36 1.46 -6.52
C ILE A 110 3.50 0.78 -7.57
N LEU A 111 2.28 1.26 -7.77
CA LEU A 111 1.28 0.58 -8.59
C LEU A 111 1.49 0.77 -10.10
N ILE A 112 1.97 1.95 -10.49
CA ILE A 112 2.01 2.37 -11.89
C ILE A 112 3.44 2.67 -12.33
N GLY A 113 4.23 3.31 -11.46
CA GLY A 113 5.57 3.80 -11.76
C GLY A 113 6.68 2.73 -11.66
N GLN A 114 6.35 1.43 -11.60
CA GLN A 114 7.33 0.35 -11.38
C GLN A 114 8.24 0.63 -10.17
N SER A 115 7.70 1.29 -9.15
CA SER A 115 8.39 1.73 -7.93
C SER A 115 9.58 2.67 -8.18
N ARG A 116 9.54 3.44 -9.27
CA ARG A 116 10.54 4.47 -9.58
C ARG A 116 10.04 5.84 -9.14
N ILE A 117 10.81 6.50 -8.30
CA ILE A 117 10.56 7.88 -7.86
C ILE A 117 11.65 8.77 -8.46
N GLU A 118 11.25 9.95 -8.92
CA GLU A 118 12.17 10.93 -9.49
C GLU A 118 13.08 11.53 -8.42
N PRO A 119 14.40 11.75 -8.69
CA PRO A 119 15.32 12.36 -7.73
C PRO A 119 14.86 13.72 -7.20
N LYS A 120 14.20 14.51 -8.05
CA LYS A 120 13.65 15.82 -7.67
C LYS A 120 12.67 15.74 -6.50
N VAL A 121 11.89 14.65 -6.41
CA VAL A 121 10.90 14.46 -5.33
C VAL A 121 11.60 14.25 -4.00
N ALA A 122 12.69 13.47 -3.96
CA ALA A 122 13.46 13.23 -2.73
C ALA A 122 14.03 14.53 -2.12
N LEU A 123 14.29 15.56 -2.94
CA LEU A 123 14.77 16.86 -2.49
C LEU A 123 13.63 17.84 -2.18
N TRP A 124 12.69 18.00 -3.13
CA TRP A 124 11.65 19.03 -3.02
C TRP A 124 10.56 18.69 -2.02
N LYS A 125 10.28 17.39 -1.78
CA LYS A 125 9.26 16.97 -0.81
C LYS A 125 9.63 17.37 0.62
N PRO A 126 10.80 17.00 1.19
CA PRO A 126 11.17 17.41 2.53
C PRO A 126 11.30 18.92 2.66
N LEU A 127 11.84 19.63 1.65
CA LEU A 127 11.99 21.08 1.69
C LEU A 127 10.64 21.79 1.71
N SER A 128 9.73 21.45 0.81
CA SER A 128 8.38 22.02 0.77
C SER A 128 7.57 21.74 2.03
N SER A 129 7.72 20.54 2.60
CA SER A 129 7.05 20.17 3.84
C SER A 129 7.63 20.87 5.05
N ALA A 130 8.96 21.04 5.10
CA ALA A 130 9.61 21.81 6.17
C ALA A 130 9.15 23.26 6.16
N ILE A 131 9.01 23.88 4.99
CA ILE A 131 8.48 25.24 4.84
C ILE A 131 7.00 25.29 5.25
N ALA A 132 6.17 24.37 4.71
CA ALA A 132 4.75 24.34 5.04
C ALA A 132 4.50 24.19 6.56
N ILE A 133 5.15 23.23 7.19
CA ILE A 133 4.99 22.92 8.61
C ILE A 133 5.63 24.02 9.47
N GLY A 134 6.86 24.43 9.14
CA GLY A 134 7.63 25.40 9.90
C GLY A 134 7.02 26.81 9.89
N THR A 135 6.26 27.16 8.85
CA THR A 135 5.48 28.41 8.81
C THR A 135 4.09 28.28 9.45
N GLY A 136 3.86 27.24 10.26
CA GLY A 136 2.62 27.07 11.04
C GLY A 136 1.60 26.11 10.40
N GLY A 137 1.86 25.56 9.22
CA GLY A 137 0.96 24.59 8.58
C GLY A 137 0.60 23.43 9.52
N PRO A 138 -0.70 23.11 9.69
CA PRO A 138 -1.22 22.17 10.69
C PRO A 138 -0.99 20.71 10.32
N PHE A 139 0.24 20.34 9.97
CA PHE A 139 0.61 19.04 9.41
C PHE A 139 1.64 18.30 10.25
N GLY A 140 1.63 16.97 10.16
CA GLY A 140 2.68 16.13 10.66
C GLY A 140 3.85 15.96 9.68
N ALA A 141 4.98 15.49 10.20
CA ALA A 141 6.17 15.18 9.40
C ALA A 141 6.10 13.81 8.71
N GLU A 142 5.10 12.99 9.03
CA GLU A 142 5.03 11.55 8.71
C GLU A 142 4.85 11.29 7.21
N GLY A 143 3.87 11.93 6.58
CA GLY A 143 3.65 11.81 5.14
C GLY A 143 4.87 12.20 4.32
N PRO A 144 5.44 13.38 4.59
CA PRO A 144 6.71 13.79 3.99
C PRO A 144 7.85 12.80 4.17
N ILE A 145 8.01 12.21 5.37
CA ILE A 145 9.13 11.28 5.58
C ILE A 145 8.89 9.91 4.96
N ILE A 146 7.65 9.40 4.96
CA ILE A 146 7.29 8.17 4.25
C ILE A 146 7.63 8.32 2.75
N MET A 147 7.27 9.46 2.16
CA MET A 147 7.59 9.74 0.75
C MET A 147 9.08 9.96 0.53
N THR A 148 9.78 10.70 1.40
CA THR A 148 11.22 10.96 1.27
C THR A 148 12.04 9.70 1.50
N GLY A 149 11.76 8.95 2.58
CA GLY A 149 12.42 7.67 2.85
C GLY A 149 12.16 6.65 1.74
N GLY A 150 10.91 6.56 1.27
CA GLY A 150 10.55 5.74 0.12
C GLY A 150 11.26 6.17 -1.17
N ALA A 151 11.38 7.48 -1.42
CA ALA A 151 12.12 8.01 -2.56
C ALA A 151 13.60 7.66 -2.50
N LEU A 152 14.23 7.81 -1.34
CA LEU A 152 15.63 7.41 -1.16
C LEU A 152 15.84 5.91 -1.34
N GLY A 153 14.95 5.07 -0.79
CA GLY A 153 14.96 3.62 -1.02
C GLY A 153 14.79 3.25 -2.49
N SER A 154 13.86 3.91 -3.18
CA SER A 154 13.65 3.73 -4.62
C SER A 154 14.84 4.18 -5.45
N LEU A 155 15.43 5.35 -5.16
CA LEU A 155 16.60 5.87 -5.86
C LEU A 155 17.82 4.99 -5.65
N PHE A 156 18.07 4.56 -4.40
CA PHE A 156 19.14 3.63 -4.11
C PHE A 156 18.99 2.32 -4.87
N ALA A 157 17.76 1.79 -4.92
CA ALA A 157 17.45 0.58 -5.69
C ALA A 157 17.69 0.73 -7.20
N GLN A 158 17.62 1.94 -7.76
CA GLN A 158 17.84 2.19 -9.18
C GLN A 158 19.30 2.09 -9.61
N PHE A 159 20.26 2.16 -8.67
CA PHE A 159 21.69 1.92 -8.96
C PHE A 159 21.99 0.43 -9.20
N PHE A 160 21.09 -0.47 -8.85
CA PHE A 160 21.26 -1.91 -8.96
C PHE A 160 20.30 -2.51 -10.00
N ARG A 161 20.68 -3.66 -10.57
CA ARG A 161 19.81 -4.42 -11.49
C ARG A 161 18.75 -5.20 -10.70
N LEU A 162 17.74 -4.49 -10.23
CA LEU A 162 16.63 -5.04 -9.45
C LEU A 162 15.34 -5.08 -10.26
N SER A 163 14.51 -6.08 -9.99
CA SER A 163 13.15 -6.18 -10.52
C SER A 163 12.25 -5.09 -9.95
N ALA A 164 11.08 -4.86 -10.57
CA ALA A 164 10.09 -3.90 -10.06
C ALA A 164 9.60 -4.28 -8.64
N ALA A 165 9.45 -5.59 -8.36
CA ALA A 165 9.06 -6.10 -7.04
C ALA A 165 10.14 -5.84 -5.98
N GLU A 166 11.42 -6.03 -6.31
CA GLU A 166 12.54 -5.76 -5.39
C GLU A 166 12.69 -4.25 -5.12
N ARG A 167 12.50 -3.39 -6.14
CA ARG A 167 12.45 -1.93 -5.94
C ARG A 167 11.27 -1.51 -5.07
N LYS A 168 10.09 -2.12 -5.23
CA LYS A 168 8.92 -1.93 -4.36
C LYS A 168 9.28 -2.21 -2.91
N THR A 169 9.97 -3.32 -2.65
CA THR A 169 10.41 -3.71 -1.31
C THR A 169 11.35 -2.66 -0.69
N LEU A 170 12.36 -2.18 -1.42
CA LEU A 170 13.29 -1.18 -0.90
C LEU A 170 12.65 0.21 -0.74
N LEU A 171 11.68 0.58 -1.60
CA LEU A 171 10.87 1.78 -1.41
C LEU A 171 10.08 1.69 -0.11
N ALA A 172 9.37 0.59 0.12
CA ALA A 172 8.61 0.36 1.36
C ALA A 172 9.52 0.29 2.60
N ALA A 173 10.71 -0.31 2.47
CA ALA A 173 11.73 -0.36 3.51
C ALA A 173 12.21 1.05 3.91
N GLY A 174 12.47 1.92 2.94
CA GLY A 174 12.85 3.31 3.19
C GLY A 174 11.73 4.13 3.86
N ALA A 175 10.49 3.91 3.44
CA ALA A 175 9.31 4.54 4.05
C ALA A 175 9.12 4.10 5.51
N ALA A 176 9.23 2.79 5.79
CA ALA A 176 9.16 2.24 7.15
C ALA A 176 10.29 2.76 8.04
N ALA A 177 11.52 2.85 7.52
CA ALA A 177 12.66 3.41 8.24
C ALA A 177 12.43 4.87 8.65
N GLY A 178 11.92 5.69 7.72
CA GLY A 178 11.61 7.10 8.00
C GLY A 178 10.56 7.25 9.10
N MET A 179 9.47 6.48 9.04
CA MET A 179 8.44 6.45 10.07
C MET A 179 9.00 6.00 11.43
N THR A 180 9.77 4.90 11.43
CA THR A 180 10.41 4.37 12.64
C THR A 180 11.31 5.40 13.30
N ALA A 181 12.12 6.13 12.52
CA ALA A 181 13.05 7.12 13.05
C ALA A 181 12.33 8.29 13.76
N ILE A 182 11.20 8.77 13.22
CA ILE A 182 10.42 9.84 13.84
C ILE A 182 9.73 9.36 15.12
N PHE A 183 8.94 8.28 15.02
CA PHE A 183 8.05 7.88 16.11
C PHE A 183 8.66 6.89 17.11
N GLY A 184 9.69 6.15 16.67
CA GLY A 184 10.20 5.04 17.48
C GLY A 184 9.28 3.82 17.46
N THR A 185 8.55 3.60 16.37
CA THR A 185 7.52 2.56 16.22
C THR A 185 7.88 1.59 15.10
N PRO A 186 8.88 0.71 15.28
CA PRO A 186 9.37 -0.16 14.22
C PRO A 186 8.34 -1.19 13.75
N VAL A 187 7.58 -1.81 14.66
CA VAL A 187 6.59 -2.84 14.29
C VAL A 187 5.41 -2.20 13.56
N ALA A 188 4.91 -1.06 14.05
CA ALA A 188 3.84 -0.33 13.36
C ALA A 188 4.28 0.17 11.98
N ALA A 189 5.52 0.60 11.81
CA ALA A 189 6.06 1.02 10.51
C ALA A 189 6.14 -0.15 9.51
N VAL A 190 6.53 -1.34 9.98
CA VAL A 190 6.51 -2.57 9.17
C VAL A 190 5.08 -2.95 8.79
N LEU A 191 4.13 -2.90 9.73
CA LEU A 191 2.73 -3.18 9.47
C LEU A 191 2.13 -2.18 8.47
N LEU A 192 2.42 -0.89 8.62
CA LEU A 192 1.99 0.15 7.67
C LEU A 192 2.52 -0.14 6.26
N ALA A 193 3.78 -0.53 6.16
CA ALA A 193 4.38 -0.88 4.88
C ALA A 193 3.66 -2.08 4.23
N ILE A 194 3.24 -3.07 5.01
CA ILE A 194 2.51 -4.25 4.54
C ILE A 194 1.06 -3.89 4.20
N GLU A 195 0.33 -3.28 5.14
CA GLU A 195 -1.11 -2.99 4.98
C GLU A 195 -1.39 -1.96 3.89
N ILE A 196 -0.48 -0.97 3.68
CA ILE A 196 -0.75 0.17 2.79
C ILE A 196 0.10 0.14 1.52
N MET A 197 1.37 -0.32 1.58
CA MET A 197 2.30 -0.15 0.45
C MET A 197 2.59 -1.44 -0.32
N LEU A 198 2.80 -2.55 0.38
CA LEU A 198 3.19 -3.81 -0.25
C LEU A 198 2.00 -4.62 -0.75
N PHE A 199 0.89 -4.63 -0.02
CA PHE A 199 -0.30 -5.46 -0.26
C PHE A 199 0.04 -6.95 -0.37
N GLU A 200 1.15 -7.39 0.24
CA GLU A 200 1.58 -8.78 0.23
C GLU A 200 2.32 -9.12 1.53
N TRP A 201 2.15 -10.35 1.98
CA TRP A 201 2.85 -10.91 3.14
C TRP A 201 3.80 -12.01 2.66
N LYS A 202 4.91 -11.59 2.02
CA LYS A 202 5.91 -12.52 1.49
C LYS A 202 7.26 -12.29 2.18
N PRO A 203 8.01 -13.34 2.58
CA PRO A 203 9.30 -13.20 3.26
C PRO A 203 10.30 -12.30 2.52
N ARG A 204 10.30 -12.36 1.19
CA ARG A 204 11.16 -11.53 0.32
C ARG A 204 10.90 -10.03 0.44
N SER A 205 9.69 -9.63 0.86
CA SER A 205 9.32 -8.23 1.06
C SER A 205 9.36 -7.87 2.55
N PHE A 206 8.88 -8.76 3.41
CA PHE A 206 8.80 -8.56 4.85
C PHE A 206 10.17 -8.38 5.51
N VAL A 207 11.11 -9.32 5.27
CA VAL A 207 12.41 -9.34 5.96
C VAL A 207 13.24 -8.07 5.69
N PRO A 208 13.41 -7.58 4.45
CA PRO A 208 14.12 -6.34 4.20
C PRO A 208 13.47 -5.12 4.88
N VAL A 209 12.13 -5.04 4.94
CA VAL A 209 11.41 -3.95 5.61
C VAL A 209 11.68 -3.98 7.11
N VAL A 210 11.64 -5.14 7.75
CA VAL A 210 12.00 -5.31 9.17
C VAL A 210 13.43 -4.89 9.42
N VAL A 211 14.39 -5.35 8.61
CA VAL A 211 15.81 -4.98 8.73
C VAL A 211 15.99 -3.46 8.68
N SER A 212 15.32 -2.80 7.72
CA SER A 212 15.40 -1.35 7.56
C SER A 212 14.82 -0.60 8.76
N ALA A 213 13.67 -1.05 9.29
CA ALA A 213 13.05 -0.47 10.50
C ALA A 213 13.93 -0.67 11.75
N VAL A 214 14.53 -1.85 11.92
CA VAL A 214 15.45 -2.14 13.03
C VAL A 214 16.71 -1.26 12.97
N VAL A 215 17.26 -1.04 11.80
CA VAL A 215 18.40 -0.11 11.62
C VAL A 215 17.98 1.32 11.97
N ALA A 216 16.81 1.74 11.55
CA ALA A 216 16.32 3.08 11.82
C ALA A 216 16.08 3.33 13.32
N ILE A 217 15.52 2.34 14.06
CA ILE A 217 15.35 2.47 15.51
C ILE A 217 16.71 2.46 16.24
N ALA A 218 17.71 1.74 15.71
CA ALA A 218 19.06 1.76 16.27
C ALA A 218 19.72 3.15 16.13
N TRP A 219 19.51 3.88 15.04
CA TRP A 219 20.01 5.25 14.87
C TRP A 219 19.27 6.29 15.70
N ARG A 220 18.01 6.03 16.07
CA ARG A 220 17.12 7.02 16.67
C ARG A 220 17.65 7.69 17.95
N PRO A 221 18.25 6.99 18.94
CA PRO A 221 18.72 7.61 20.18
C PRO A 221 19.73 8.75 19.94
N TRP A 222 20.57 8.63 18.92
CA TRP A 222 21.58 9.66 18.60
C TRP A 222 21.03 10.79 17.73
N LEU A 223 20.01 10.51 16.89
CA LEU A 223 19.50 11.48 15.93
C LEU A 223 18.28 12.25 16.44
N VAL A 224 17.31 11.57 17.03
CA VAL A 224 15.99 12.14 17.36
C VAL A 224 15.74 12.17 18.86
N GLY A 225 16.13 11.13 19.59
CA GLY A 225 15.96 11.03 21.03
C GLY A 225 15.45 9.68 21.51
N ALA A 226 15.22 9.60 22.83
CA ALA A 226 14.81 8.35 23.49
C ALA A 226 13.40 7.89 23.08
N TRP A 227 13.12 6.62 23.35
CA TRP A 227 11.83 5.96 23.21
C TRP A 227 11.23 5.70 24.61
N PRO A 228 9.91 5.72 24.81
CA PRO A 228 8.83 6.07 23.89
C PRO A 228 8.72 7.58 23.62
N LEU A 229 8.07 7.97 22.50
CA LEU A 229 7.91 9.37 22.15
C LEU A 229 6.93 10.08 23.09
N PHE A 230 5.81 9.43 23.43
CA PHE A 230 4.77 9.92 24.31
C PHE A 230 4.54 8.91 25.44
N ALA A 231 5.29 9.02 26.52
CA ALA A 231 5.15 8.10 27.63
C ALA A 231 3.76 8.21 28.29
N HIS A 232 3.04 7.09 28.33
CA HIS A 232 1.78 6.96 29.05
C HIS A 232 1.94 5.96 30.19
N ARG A 233 1.49 6.32 31.37
CA ARG A 233 1.47 5.45 32.55
C ARG A 233 0.10 5.60 33.22
N GLY A 234 -0.56 4.48 33.51
CA GLY A 234 -1.82 4.51 34.25
C GLY A 234 -3.03 4.00 33.48
N ALA A 235 -2.85 3.00 32.60
CA ALA A 235 -3.98 2.30 32.02
C ALA A 235 -4.88 1.74 33.14
N PRO A 236 -6.17 2.09 33.17
CA PRO A 236 -7.09 1.59 34.19
C PRO A 236 -7.30 0.09 34.01
N VAL A 237 -7.64 -0.59 35.12
CA VAL A 237 -8.15 -1.96 35.03
C VAL A 237 -9.55 -1.88 34.43
N LEU A 238 -9.71 -2.39 33.23
CA LEU A 238 -10.99 -2.34 32.54
C LEU A 238 -11.95 -3.41 33.11
N PRO A 239 -13.19 -3.03 33.48
CA PRO A 239 -14.24 -4.00 33.72
C PRO A 239 -14.58 -4.71 32.39
N TRP A 240 -15.19 -5.90 32.48
CA TRP A 240 -15.51 -6.68 31.26
C TRP A 240 -16.39 -5.90 30.25
N TRP A 241 -17.30 -5.07 30.75
CA TRP A 241 -18.11 -4.18 29.90
C TRP A 241 -17.36 -2.93 29.41
N GLY A 242 -16.20 -2.64 29.96
CA GLY A 242 -15.36 -1.51 29.55
C GLY A 242 -14.90 -1.59 28.10
N LEU A 243 -14.77 -2.80 27.55
CA LEU A 243 -14.49 -3.01 26.13
C LEU A 243 -15.63 -2.54 25.22
N LEU A 244 -16.89 -2.61 25.68
CA LEU A 244 -18.04 -2.08 24.93
C LEU A 244 -17.98 -0.54 24.87
N VAL A 245 -17.53 0.10 25.96
CA VAL A 245 -17.31 1.55 25.98
C VAL A 245 -16.19 1.94 25.03
N CYS A 246 -15.08 1.18 25.00
CA CYS A 246 -14.02 1.40 24.02
C CYS A 246 -14.52 1.23 22.57
N ALA A 247 -15.41 0.27 22.30
CA ALA A 247 -16.05 0.13 21.00
C ALA A 247 -16.91 1.34 20.64
N LEU A 248 -17.67 1.91 21.62
CA LEU A 248 -18.46 3.13 21.41
C LEU A 248 -17.58 4.33 21.06
N VAL A 249 -16.47 4.54 21.79
CA VAL A 249 -15.45 5.55 21.45
C VAL A 249 -14.93 5.31 20.04
N GLY A 250 -14.69 4.05 19.64
CA GLY A 250 -14.33 3.69 18.28
C GLY A 250 -15.37 4.08 17.24
N VAL A 251 -16.67 3.91 17.53
CA VAL A 251 -17.75 4.33 16.63
C VAL A 251 -17.73 5.86 16.45
N ILE A 252 -17.60 6.63 17.54
CA ILE A 252 -17.52 8.10 17.47
C ILE A 252 -16.29 8.54 16.69
N ALA A 253 -15.14 7.92 16.92
CA ALA A 253 -13.92 8.15 16.16
C ALA A 253 -14.09 7.82 14.66
N GLY A 254 -14.85 6.77 14.33
CA GLY A 254 -15.20 6.42 12.95
C GLY A 254 -16.09 7.47 12.28
N LEU A 255 -17.07 8.01 13.00
CA LEU A 255 -17.91 9.13 12.52
C LEU A 255 -17.08 10.39 12.31
N GLN A 256 -16.20 10.73 13.25
CA GLN A 256 -15.26 11.83 13.12
C GLN A 256 -14.37 11.66 11.86
N SER A 257 -13.84 10.47 11.64
CA SER A 257 -13.01 10.13 10.48
C SER A 257 -13.77 10.31 9.16
N ALA A 258 -15.04 9.88 9.11
CA ALA A 258 -15.91 10.05 7.96
C ALA A 258 -16.21 11.54 7.69
N LEU A 259 -16.54 12.30 8.75
CA LEU A 259 -16.83 13.73 8.66
C LEU A 259 -15.62 14.53 8.16
N THR A 260 -14.44 14.31 8.77
CA THR A 260 -13.22 15.05 8.41
C THR A 260 -12.75 14.71 6.99
N THR A 261 -12.84 13.44 6.58
CA THR A 261 -12.50 13.02 5.22
C THR A 261 -13.50 13.57 4.20
N GLY A 262 -14.80 13.54 4.51
CA GLY A 262 -15.84 14.14 3.67
C GLY A 262 -15.66 15.64 3.50
N ALA A 263 -15.40 16.36 4.60
CA ALA A 263 -15.11 17.79 4.58
C ALA A 263 -13.86 18.12 3.74
N LEU A 264 -12.80 17.30 3.86
CA LEU A 264 -11.57 17.46 3.08
C LEU A 264 -11.86 17.46 1.57
N TYR A 265 -12.57 16.44 1.08
CA TYR A 265 -12.86 16.31 -0.35
C TYR A 265 -13.88 17.32 -0.84
N TRP A 266 -14.84 17.71 0.02
CA TRP A 266 -15.76 18.80 -0.32
C TRP A 266 -15.01 20.13 -0.49
N VAL A 267 -14.07 20.47 0.40
CA VAL A 267 -13.24 21.68 0.28
C VAL A 267 -12.32 21.61 -0.94
N GLU A 268 -11.74 20.43 -1.25
CA GLU A 268 -10.93 20.22 -2.46
C GLU A 268 -11.72 20.54 -3.73
N GLU A 269 -12.99 20.12 -3.80
CA GLU A 269 -13.90 20.48 -4.90
C GLU A 269 -14.22 21.98 -4.99
N GLN A 270 -14.27 22.68 -3.83
CA GLN A 270 -14.44 24.14 -3.86
C GLN A 270 -13.19 24.84 -4.41
N TYR A 271 -11.98 24.36 -4.06
CA TYR A 271 -10.74 24.90 -4.63
C TYR A 271 -10.70 24.75 -6.16
N GLU A 272 -11.14 23.60 -6.69
CA GLU A 272 -11.19 23.37 -8.14
C GLU A 272 -12.12 24.34 -8.90
N LYS A 273 -13.14 24.90 -8.23
CA LYS A 273 -14.07 25.91 -8.80
C LYS A 273 -13.52 27.33 -8.79
N LEU A 274 -12.42 27.58 -8.06
CA LEU A 274 -11.85 28.93 -8.00
C LEU A 274 -11.23 29.33 -9.35
N PRO A 275 -11.44 30.54 -9.82
CA PRO A 275 -10.84 31.06 -11.06
C PRO A 275 -9.36 31.42 -10.86
N LEU A 276 -8.66 30.72 -9.98
CA LEU A 276 -7.27 30.95 -9.62
C LEU A 276 -6.45 29.70 -9.91
N HIS A 277 -5.25 29.91 -10.45
CA HIS A 277 -4.33 28.80 -10.68
C HIS A 277 -3.98 28.13 -9.35
N TRP A 278 -3.95 26.80 -9.32
CA TRP A 278 -3.72 25.97 -8.12
C TRP A 278 -2.45 26.36 -7.32
N MET A 279 -1.48 27.01 -7.94
CA MET A 279 -0.26 27.50 -7.29
C MET A 279 -0.55 28.47 -6.14
N TRP A 280 -1.67 29.22 -6.22
CA TRP A 280 -2.07 30.21 -5.21
C TRP A 280 -2.88 29.59 -4.06
N TRP A 281 -3.43 28.39 -4.22
CA TRP A 281 -4.29 27.76 -3.23
C TRP A 281 -3.60 27.58 -1.86
N PRO A 282 -2.30 27.14 -1.77
CA PRO A 282 -1.62 27.04 -0.49
C PRO A 282 -1.48 28.40 0.23
N ALA A 283 -1.33 29.50 -0.50
CA ALA A 283 -1.28 30.83 0.10
C ALA A 283 -2.64 31.27 0.67
N LEU A 284 -3.74 30.97 -0.03
CA LEU A 284 -5.10 31.18 0.47
C LEU A 284 -5.37 30.35 1.73
N ALA A 285 -4.96 29.09 1.72
CA ALA A 285 -5.03 28.24 2.91
C ALA A 285 -4.18 28.80 4.06
N GLY A 286 -3.02 29.37 3.75
CA GLY A 286 -2.14 30.05 4.71
C GLY A 286 -2.84 31.19 5.46
N LEU A 287 -3.74 31.92 4.80
CA LEU A 287 -4.54 32.95 5.47
C LEU A 287 -5.44 32.34 6.55
N VAL A 288 -6.12 31.22 6.24
CA VAL A 288 -6.99 30.52 7.21
C VAL A 288 -6.16 29.94 8.35
N VAL A 289 -4.96 29.41 8.06
CA VAL A 289 -4.00 28.93 9.09
C VAL A 289 -3.57 30.07 10.00
N GLY A 290 -3.23 31.23 9.44
CA GLY A 290 -2.79 32.39 10.21
C GLY A 290 -3.90 32.90 11.14
N VAL A 291 -5.13 33.01 10.66
CA VAL A 291 -6.28 33.37 11.49
C VAL A 291 -6.54 32.33 12.57
N GLY A 292 -6.51 31.02 12.23
CA GLY A 292 -6.66 29.93 13.19
C GLY A 292 -5.58 29.97 14.27
N GLY A 293 -4.33 30.30 13.91
CA GLY A 293 -3.23 30.47 14.87
C GLY A 293 -3.40 31.64 15.83
N LEU A 294 -4.08 32.73 15.44
CA LEU A 294 -4.43 33.80 16.38
C LEU A 294 -5.53 33.39 17.37
N ILE A 295 -6.44 32.49 16.96
CA ILE A 295 -7.50 31.96 17.85
C ILE A 295 -6.92 30.93 18.81
N ASP A 296 -6.16 29.97 18.29
CA ASP A 296 -5.50 28.90 19.07
C ASP A 296 -4.10 28.60 18.51
N PRO A 297 -3.03 29.19 19.07
CA PRO A 297 -1.65 28.90 18.65
C PRO A 297 -1.27 27.42 18.76
N ALA A 298 -1.89 26.66 19.67
CA ALA A 298 -1.67 25.23 19.84
C ALA A 298 -2.08 24.41 18.60
N ALA A 299 -2.97 24.94 17.77
CA ALA A 299 -3.37 24.27 16.53
C ALA A 299 -2.33 24.35 15.41
N LEU A 300 -1.31 25.21 15.51
CA LEU A 300 -0.27 25.38 14.49
C LEU A 300 0.79 24.28 14.51
N GLY A 301 1.42 24.06 13.37
CA GLY A 301 2.55 23.15 13.20
C GLY A 301 2.23 21.69 13.51
N VAL A 302 3.27 20.91 13.89
CA VAL A 302 3.16 19.46 14.15
C VAL A 302 2.35 19.16 15.40
N GLY A 303 2.57 19.89 16.50
CA GLY A 303 1.80 19.79 17.74
C GLY A 303 2.12 18.57 18.62
N TYR A 304 3.37 18.05 18.62
CA TYR A 304 3.75 16.91 19.47
C TYR A 304 3.58 17.21 20.96
N ASP A 305 3.85 18.43 21.40
CA ASP A 305 3.64 18.85 22.79
C ASP A 305 2.16 18.76 23.19
N ASN A 306 1.25 19.12 22.28
CA ASN A 306 -0.18 19.02 22.52
C ASN A 306 -0.66 17.57 22.55
N ILE A 307 -0.09 16.69 21.70
CA ILE A 307 -0.37 15.24 21.77
C ILE A 307 0.06 14.70 23.14
N GLN A 308 1.25 15.07 23.62
CA GLN A 308 1.72 14.67 24.96
C GLN A 308 0.82 15.22 26.06
N ALA A 309 0.39 16.47 25.97
CA ALA A 309 -0.51 17.09 26.95
C ALA A 309 -1.88 16.39 27.01
N LEU A 310 -2.45 16.03 25.85
CA LEU A 310 -3.70 15.27 25.74
C LEU A 310 -3.57 13.88 26.39
N ILE A 311 -2.49 13.15 26.11
CA ILE A 311 -2.21 11.82 26.68
C ILE A 311 -1.93 11.89 28.17
N SER A 312 -1.32 12.97 28.64
CA SER A 312 -1.07 13.19 30.07
C SER A 312 -2.33 13.60 30.85
N GLY A 313 -3.45 13.87 30.17
CA GLY A 313 -4.70 14.28 30.79
C GLY A 313 -4.71 15.71 31.36
N ASN A 314 -3.77 16.55 30.93
CA ASN A 314 -3.56 17.92 31.45
C ASN A 314 -4.29 18.99 30.62
N VAL A 315 -5.16 18.60 29.69
CA VAL A 315 -5.90 19.53 28.82
C VAL A 315 -7.32 19.72 29.33
N LEU A 316 -7.72 20.98 29.51
CA LEU A 316 -9.07 21.34 29.94
C LEU A 316 -10.08 21.13 28.79
N MET A 317 -11.32 20.85 29.13
CA MET A 317 -12.39 20.58 28.17
C MET A 317 -12.55 21.68 27.10
N HIS A 318 -12.55 22.96 27.52
CA HIS A 318 -12.71 24.07 26.58
C HIS A 318 -11.49 24.24 25.64
N ALA A 319 -10.29 23.96 26.15
CA ALA A 319 -9.08 23.98 25.34
C ALA A 319 -9.05 22.81 24.33
N ALA A 320 -9.50 21.62 24.75
CA ALA A 320 -9.65 20.48 23.83
C ALA A 320 -10.68 20.77 22.72
N LEU A 321 -11.81 21.41 23.06
CA LEU A 321 -12.83 21.80 22.08
C LEU A 321 -12.29 22.86 21.10
N ALA A 322 -11.59 23.88 21.59
CA ALA A 322 -10.97 24.92 20.74
C ALA A 322 -9.95 24.30 19.79
N LEU A 323 -9.03 23.45 20.35
CA LEU A 323 -8.05 22.74 19.56
C LEU A 323 -8.69 21.86 18.47
N LEU A 324 -9.74 21.10 18.81
CA LEU A 324 -10.47 20.26 17.84
C LEU A 324 -11.02 21.07 16.67
N ILE A 325 -11.76 22.13 16.98
CA ILE A 325 -12.44 22.94 15.96
C ILE A 325 -11.40 23.68 15.08
N VAL A 326 -10.47 24.40 15.70
CA VAL A 326 -9.48 25.18 14.97
C VAL A 326 -8.59 24.26 14.14
N LYS A 327 -8.08 23.16 14.74
CA LYS A 327 -7.21 22.21 14.03
C LYS A 327 -7.93 21.55 12.86
N ALA A 328 -9.20 21.15 13.03
CA ALA A 328 -9.99 20.56 11.95
C ALA A 328 -10.16 21.52 10.77
N ILE A 329 -10.53 22.77 11.03
CA ILE A 329 -10.76 23.78 9.97
C ILE A 329 -9.46 24.06 9.23
N ILE A 330 -8.39 24.44 9.95
CA ILE A 330 -7.13 24.82 9.30
C ILE A 330 -6.48 23.64 8.57
N TRP A 331 -6.61 22.41 9.12
CA TRP A 331 -6.06 21.21 8.49
C TRP A 331 -6.82 20.84 7.22
N VAL A 332 -8.16 20.77 7.26
CA VAL A 332 -9.00 20.47 6.10
C VAL A 332 -8.73 21.46 4.95
N VAL A 333 -8.74 22.77 5.25
CA VAL A 333 -8.53 23.81 4.23
C VAL A 333 -7.11 23.73 3.65
N SER A 334 -6.10 23.51 4.50
CA SER A 334 -4.71 23.46 4.06
C SER A 334 -4.40 22.20 3.25
N LEU A 335 -4.91 21.03 3.67
CA LEU A 335 -4.66 19.78 2.96
C LEU A 335 -5.40 19.76 1.61
N ALA A 336 -6.63 20.27 1.57
CA ALA A 336 -7.43 20.42 0.35
C ALA A 336 -6.76 21.34 -0.68
N SER A 337 -6.02 22.36 -0.25
CA SER A 337 -5.27 23.25 -1.16
C SER A 337 -4.13 22.55 -1.91
N GLY A 338 -3.80 21.31 -1.51
CA GLY A 338 -2.65 20.55 -2.02
C GLY A 338 -1.31 20.94 -1.39
N THR A 339 -1.33 21.62 -0.25
CA THR A 339 -0.12 21.91 0.53
C THR A 339 0.58 20.63 0.95
N SER A 340 1.92 20.66 0.99
CA SER A 340 2.76 19.50 1.31
C SER A 340 2.83 19.30 2.82
N GLY A 341 2.24 18.21 3.35
CA GLY A 341 2.28 17.93 4.79
C GLY A 341 1.60 16.60 5.15
N GLY A 342 1.91 16.04 6.32
CA GLY A 342 1.40 14.76 6.80
C GLY A 342 0.03 14.85 7.47
N THR A 343 -0.65 13.72 7.56
CA THR A 343 -2.02 13.61 8.09
C THR A 343 -2.07 13.01 9.50
N LEU A 344 -1.05 12.25 9.95
CA LEU A 344 -1.13 11.47 11.19
C LEU A 344 -1.22 12.36 12.43
N ALA A 345 -0.27 13.26 12.64
CA ALA A 345 -0.26 14.10 13.83
C ALA A 345 -1.53 14.95 14.01
N PRO A 346 -2.09 15.60 12.96
CA PRO A 346 -3.39 16.25 13.06
C PRO A 346 -4.53 15.31 13.44
N LEU A 347 -4.57 14.10 12.88
CA LEU A 347 -5.59 13.10 13.21
C LEU A 347 -5.47 12.64 14.68
N LEU A 348 -4.22 12.45 15.17
CA LEU A 348 -3.98 12.15 16.58
C LEU A 348 -4.47 13.29 17.48
N MET A 349 -4.14 14.53 17.16
CA MET A 349 -4.59 15.68 17.95
C MET A 349 -6.12 15.80 17.98
N MET A 350 -6.78 15.70 16.85
CA MET A 350 -8.24 15.78 16.76
C MET A 350 -8.93 14.61 17.46
N GLY A 351 -8.40 13.38 17.28
CA GLY A 351 -8.90 12.20 17.99
C GLY A 351 -8.72 12.32 19.50
N GLY A 352 -7.53 12.75 19.93
CA GLY A 352 -7.23 12.97 21.35
C GLY A 352 -8.11 14.04 21.99
N ALA A 353 -8.37 15.13 21.27
CA ALA A 353 -9.27 16.18 21.75
C ALA A 353 -10.70 15.64 21.95
N VAL A 354 -11.21 14.82 21.00
CA VAL A 354 -12.52 14.14 21.17
C VAL A 354 -12.49 13.21 22.38
N GLY A 355 -11.43 12.41 22.55
CA GLY A 355 -11.30 11.52 23.71
C GLY A 355 -11.27 12.27 25.06
N VAL A 356 -10.68 13.48 25.13
CA VAL A 356 -10.78 14.34 26.33
C VAL A 356 -12.21 14.80 26.56
N LEU A 357 -12.97 15.15 25.53
CA LEU A 357 -14.39 15.50 25.66
C LEU A 357 -15.23 14.31 26.12
N GLU A 358 -15.01 13.13 25.55
CA GLU A 358 -15.69 11.89 25.93
C GLU A 358 -15.42 11.50 27.39
N ALA A 359 -14.20 11.73 27.88
CA ALA A 359 -13.80 11.42 29.26
C ALA A 359 -14.67 12.07 30.33
N HIS A 360 -15.35 13.18 30.02
CA HIS A 360 -16.23 13.87 30.96
C HIS A 360 -17.57 13.15 31.18
N VAL A 361 -17.96 12.28 30.25
CA VAL A 361 -19.23 11.52 30.33
C VAL A 361 -19.00 10.02 30.55
N LEU A 362 -17.73 9.58 30.39
CA LEU A 362 -17.40 8.17 30.54
C LEU A 362 -17.15 7.80 32.01
N PRO A 363 -17.60 6.62 32.45
CA PRO A 363 -17.71 6.29 33.91
C PRO A 363 -16.36 5.88 34.54
N PHE A 364 -15.30 5.68 33.77
CA PHE A 364 -13.98 5.25 34.26
C PHE A 364 -12.87 5.76 33.34
N GLY A 365 -11.63 5.60 33.78
CA GLY A 365 -10.46 6.07 33.05
C GLY A 365 -10.27 7.60 33.18
N GLY A 366 -9.07 8.06 33.06
CA GLY A 366 -8.76 9.49 33.00
C GLY A 366 -8.85 10.04 31.58
N SER A 367 -8.86 11.37 31.45
CA SER A 367 -8.88 12.04 30.13
C SER A 367 -7.74 11.60 29.20
N GLY A 368 -6.55 11.35 29.76
CA GLY A 368 -5.41 10.84 28.98
C GLY A 368 -5.62 9.45 28.38
N PHE A 369 -6.28 8.55 29.13
CA PHE A 369 -6.61 7.22 28.62
C PHE A 369 -7.57 7.29 27.42
N TRP A 370 -8.67 8.04 27.58
CA TRP A 370 -9.66 8.17 26.51
C TRP A 370 -9.13 8.96 25.32
N ALA A 371 -8.29 9.97 25.57
CA ALA A 371 -7.57 10.66 24.49
C ALA A 371 -6.74 9.68 23.66
N LEU A 372 -5.98 8.79 24.30
CA LEU A 372 -5.15 7.80 23.61
C LEU A 372 -5.98 6.79 22.81
N ILE A 373 -7.09 6.29 23.38
CA ILE A 373 -7.99 5.35 22.69
C ILE A 373 -8.61 6.00 21.44
N ALA A 374 -9.14 7.23 21.58
CA ALA A 374 -9.73 7.96 20.47
C ALA A 374 -8.70 8.35 19.40
N MET A 375 -7.48 8.76 19.77
CA MET A 375 -6.37 9.01 18.82
C MET A 375 -6.11 7.81 17.92
N ALA A 376 -5.94 6.63 18.53
CA ALA A 376 -5.68 5.41 17.79
C ALA A 376 -6.87 5.00 16.91
N ALA A 377 -8.09 5.12 17.43
CA ALA A 377 -9.31 4.78 16.71
C ALA A 377 -9.54 5.68 15.48
N VAL A 378 -9.30 7.02 15.59
CA VAL A 378 -9.39 7.95 14.45
C VAL A 378 -8.35 7.60 13.40
N LEU A 379 -7.12 7.27 13.81
CA LEU A 379 -6.06 6.87 12.88
C LEU A 379 -6.44 5.58 12.14
N GLY A 380 -6.88 4.54 12.88
CA GLY A 380 -7.28 3.25 12.32
C GLY A 380 -8.43 3.34 11.34
N GLY A 381 -9.44 4.17 11.64
CA GLY A 381 -10.59 4.42 10.76
C GLY A 381 -10.24 5.23 9.52
N THR A 382 -9.53 6.34 9.69
CA THR A 382 -9.20 7.26 8.57
C THR A 382 -8.28 6.62 7.53
N LEU A 383 -7.23 5.92 7.99
CA LEU A 383 -6.27 5.26 7.10
C LEU A 383 -6.72 3.86 6.67
N ARG A 384 -7.71 3.29 7.34
CA ARG A 384 -8.18 1.90 7.16
C ARG A 384 -7.08 0.86 7.40
N CYS A 385 -6.28 1.08 8.44
CA CYS A 385 -5.24 0.15 8.89
C CYS A 385 -5.33 -0.07 10.41
N PRO A 386 -6.33 -0.84 10.88
CA PRO A 386 -6.62 -1.00 12.31
C PRO A 386 -5.48 -1.68 13.08
N LEU A 387 -4.78 -2.65 12.47
CA LEU A 387 -3.65 -3.34 13.11
C LEU A 387 -2.46 -2.39 13.27
N THR A 388 -2.11 -1.66 12.21
CA THR A 388 -1.06 -0.63 12.28
C THR A 388 -1.38 0.40 13.34
N ALA A 389 -2.60 0.93 13.40
CA ALA A 389 -2.99 1.97 14.36
C ALA A 389 -2.93 1.45 15.80
N THR A 390 -3.32 0.20 16.03
CA THR A 390 -3.25 -0.44 17.36
C THR A 390 -1.81 -0.57 17.82
N VAL A 391 -0.95 -1.16 17.00
CA VAL A 391 0.47 -1.35 17.36
C VAL A 391 1.19 -0.01 17.47
N PHE A 392 0.84 0.96 16.60
CA PHE A 392 1.38 2.31 16.65
C PHE A 392 1.11 3.00 17.99
N ALA A 393 -0.12 2.95 18.50
CA ALA A 393 -0.47 3.54 19.78
C ALA A 393 0.30 2.88 20.95
N VAL A 394 0.44 1.55 20.91
CA VAL A 394 1.19 0.79 21.93
C VAL A 394 2.68 1.11 21.89
N GLU A 395 3.32 1.12 20.72
CA GLU A 395 4.73 1.45 20.59
C GLU A 395 5.01 2.92 20.89
N LEU A 396 4.11 3.82 20.49
CA LEU A 396 4.23 5.26 20.67
C LEU A 396 4.26 5.65 22.16
N THR A 397 3.51 4.90 22.98
CA THR A 397 3.34 5.15 24.42
C THR A 397 4.16 4.23 25.31
N GLY A 398 4.59 3.07 24.78
CA GLY A 398 5.29 2.04 25.54
C GLY A 398 4.40 1.27 26.53
N ASP A 399 3.07 1.39 26.45
CA ASP A 399 2.13 0.71 27.35
C ASP A 399 1.34 -0.40 26.64
N LEU A 400 1.74 -1.65 26.86
CA LEU A 400 1.06 -2.84 26.30
C LEU A 400 -0.34 -3.08 26.89
N ARG A 401 -0.64 -2.55 28.08
CA ARG A 401 -1.93 -2.80 28.77
C ARG A 401 -3.11 -2.15 28.07
N ILE A 402 -2.86 -1.13 27.23
CA ILE A 402 -3.91 -0.47 26.46
C ILE A 402 -4.37 -1.28 25.24
N MET A 403 -3.59 -2.30 24.82
CA MET A 403 -3.80 -3.03 23.55
C MET A 403 -5.23 -3.56 23.38
N PRO A 404 -5.88 -4.24 24.37
CA PRO A 404 -7.26 -4.73 24.21
C PRO A 404 -8.27 -3.61 23.96
N ALA A 405 -8.11 -2.45 24.62
CA ALA A 405 -8.97 -1.30 24.46
C ALA A 405 -8.78 -0.64 23.09
N VAL A 406 -7.52 -0.47 22.68
CA VAL A 406 -7.18 0.17 21.40
C VAL A 406 -7.64 -0.67 20.21
N ILE A 407 -7.39 -2.01 20.23
CA ILE A 407 -7.75 -2.86 19.10
C ILE A 407 -9.26 -2.87 18.84
N ILE A 408 -10.06 -2.90 19.90
CA ILE A 408 -11.52 -2.92 19.77
C ILE A 408 -12.04 -1.56 19.26
N ALA A 409 -11.48 -0.46 19.75
CA ALA A 409 -11.83 0.88 19.29
C ALA A 409 -11.40 1.11 17.82
N CYS A 410 -10.20 0.67 17.43
CA CYS A 410 -9.74 0.73 16.04
C CYS A 410 -10.61 -0.13 15.11
N ALA A 411 -10.99 -1.34 15.55
CA ALA A 411 -11.86 -2.22 14.77
C ALA A 411 -13.25 -1.62 14.58
N ALA A 412 -13.84 -1.04 15.62
CA ALA A 412 -15.13 -0.36 15.54
C ALA A 412 -15.08 0.87 14.62
N SER A 413 -14.05 1.70 14.76
CA SER A 413 -13.82 2.87 13.89
C SER A 413 -13.64 2.44 12.41
N PHE A 414 -12.84 1.41 12.17
CA PHE A 414 -12.66 0.84 10.83
C PHE A 414 -13.99 0.34 10.25
N ALA A 415 -14.79 -0.40 11.01
CA ALA A 415 -16.10 -0.89 10.57
C ALA A 415 -17.01 0.27 10.16
N VAL A 416 -17.13 1.32 11.00
CA VAL A 416 -17.92 2.51 10.69
C VAL A 416 -17.44 3.18 9.40
N THR A 417 -16.15 3.39 9.24
CA THR A 417 -15.62 4.06 8.03
C THR A 417 -15.76 3.22 6.77
N VAL A 418 -15.68 1.89 6.85
CA VAL A 418 -15.94 0.99 5.71
C VAL A 418 -17.42 1.04 5.31
N LEU A 419 -18.35 1.10 6.28
CA LEU A 419 -19.78 1.16 6.00
C LEU A 419 -20.23 2.52 5.45
N LEU A 420 -19.71 3.63 5.98
CA LEU A 420 -20.14 4.97 5.61
C LEU A 420 -19.39 5.53 4.39
N MET A 421 -18.15 5.15 4.18
CA MET A 421 -17.30 5.70 3.13
C MET A 421 -16.93 4.63 2.13
N ARG A 422 -17.13 4.89 0.85
CA ARG A 422 -16.72 3.98 -0.23
C ARG A 422 -15.19 3.82 -0.30
N ARG A 423 -14.42 4.87 0.05
CA ARG A 423 -12.96 4.92 -0.09
C ARG A 423 -12.31 5.59 1.11
N SER A 424 -11.03 5.26 1.38
CA SER A 424 -10.24 5.89 2.43
C SER A 424 -9.66 7.23 1.95
N ILE A 425 -9.17 8.03 2.88
CA ILE A 425 -8.43 9.27 2.57
C ILE A 425 -7.23 9.03 1.62
N LEU A 426 -6.65 7.83 1.64
CA LEU A 426 -5.51 7.47 0.81
C LEU A 426 -5.90 7.10 -0.62
N THR A 427 -7.03 6.41 -0.79
CA THR A 427 -7.45 5.84 -2.08
C THR A 427 -8.38 6.74 -2.88
N GLU A 428 -9.04 7.72 -2.24
CA GLU A 428 -9.94 8.64 -2.96
C GLU A 428 -9.19 9.44 -4.03
N ARG A 429 -8.00 9.96 -3.73
CA ARG A 429 -7.17 10.66 -4.73
C ARG A 429 -6.77 9.78 -5.91
N LEU A 430 -6.42 8.52 -5.65
CA LEU A 430 -6.09 7.55 -6.71
C LEU A 430 -7.31 7.26 -7.58
N ALA A 431 -8.47 7.11 -6.94
CA ALA A 431 -9.73 6.84 -7.63
C ALA A 431 -10.22 8.02 -8.48
N ARG A 432 -10.06 9.26 -8.02
CA ARG A 432 -10.34 10.47 -8.82
C ARG A 432 -9.47 10.58 -10.06
N ARG A 433 -8.27 9.97 -10.03
CA ARG A 433 -7.38 9.80 -11.20
C ARG A 433 -7.73 8.56 -12.05
N GLY A 434 -8.91 7.94 -11.86
CA GLY A 434 -9.37 6.76 -12.60
C GLY A 434 -8.70 5.44 -12.19
N ARG A 435 -8.09 5.37 -10.99
CA ARG A 435 -7.37 4.21 -10.49
C ARG A 435 -8.11 3.59 -9.31
N HIS A 436 -8.58 2.35 -9.45
CA HIS A 436 -9.23 1.61 -8.36
C HIS A 436 -8.24 0.65 -7.69
N LEU A 437 -8.20 0.72 -6.35
CA LEU A 437 -7.48 -0.22 -5.49
C LEU A 437 -8.50 -0.99 -4.66
N THR A 438 -8.45 -2.31 -4.75
CA THR A 438 -9.16 -3.21 -3.83
C THR A 438 -8.16 -3.70 -2.79
N TYR A 439 -8.46 -3.42 -1.50
CA TYR A 439 -7.59 -3.78 -0.36
C TYR A 439 -7.86 -5.20 0.17
N GLU A 440 -8.44 -6.09 -0.63
CA GLU A 440 -8.72 -7.44 -0.19
C GLU A 440 -7.51 -8.35 -0.43
N TYR A 441 -7.00 -8.94 0.63
CA TYR A 441 -5.98 -10.00 0.55
C TYR A 441 -6.67 -11.28 0.08
N THR A 442 -6.83 -11.44 -1.23
CA THR A 442 -7.28 -12.69 -1.82
C THR A 442 -6.06 -13.51 -2.23
N VAL A 443 -6.08 -14.79 -1.89
CA VAL A 443 -5.08 -15.74 -2.39
C VAL A 443 -5.35 -15.91 -3.89
N ASP A 444 -4.36 -15.61 -4.73
CA ASP A 444 -4.51 -15.78 -6.19
C ASP A 444 -4.72 -17.28 -6.47
N PRO A 445 -5.87 -17.69 -7.05
CA PRO A 445 -6.12 -19.08 -7.38
C PRO A 445 -5.05 -19.68 -8.30
N PHE A 446 -4.41 -18.87 -9.15
CA PHE A 446 -3.32 -19.32 -10.01
C PHE A 446 -2.05 -19.72 -9.25
N GLU A 447 -1.82 -19.16 -8.05
CA GLU A 447 -0.68 -19.55 -7.20
C GLU A 447 -0.96 -20.84 -6.41
N VAL A 448 -2.24 -21.15 -6.14
CA VAL A 448 -2.64 -22.28 -5.27
C VAL A 448 -3.05 -23.52 -6.06
N MET A 449 -3.81 -23.34 -7.15
CA MET A 449 -4.34 -24.45 -7.94
C MET A 449 -3.24 -25.15 -8.76
N ARG A 450 -3.38 -26.47 -8.87
CA ARG A 450 -2.51 -27.28 -9.71
C ARG A 450 -3.15 -27.55 -11.07
N VAL A 451 -2.33 -27.81 -12.05
CA VAL A 451 -2.78 -28.11 -13.44
C VAL A 451 -3.75 -29.29 -13.47
N ARG A 452 -3.53 -30.33 -12.63
CA ARG A 452 -4.46 -31.47 -12.49
C ARG A 452 -5.88 -31.06 -12.08
N ASP A 453 -6.05 -29.93 -11.39
CA ASP A 453 -7.36 -29.49 -10.88
C ASP A 453 -8.21 -28.81 -11.98
N ILE A 454 -7.56 -28.39 -13.08
CA ILE A 454 -8.19 -27.66 -14.18
C ILE A 454 -8.08 -28.34 -15.54
N MET A 455 -7.18 -29.33 -15.69
CA MET A 455 -6.98 -30.01 -16.97
C MET A 455 -8.22 -30.80 -17.39
N ALA A 456 -8.50 -30.81 -18.67
CA ALA A 456 -9.52 -31.69 -19.25
C ALA A 456 -9.00 -33.13 -19.26
N HIS A 457 -9.82 -34.06 -18.78
CA HIS A 457 -9.54 -35.49 -18.74
C HIS A 457 -10.88 -36.27 -18.85
N PRO A 458 -11.01 -37.32 -19.71
CA PRO A 458 -10.02 -37.84 -20.66
C PRO A 458 -9.81 -36.93 -21.89
N VAL A 459 -8.65 -37.07 -22.54
CA VAL A 459 -8.28 -36.29 -23.74
C VAL A 459 -8.36 -37.17 -24.99
N HIS A 460 -9.06 -36.69 -26.01
CA HIS A 460 -9.01 -37.30 -27.33
C HIS A 460 -7.71 -36.91 -28.04
N ALA A 461 -6.86 -37.86 -28.32
CA ALA A 461 -5.61 -37.69 -29.06
C ALA A 461 -5.70 -38.38 -30.43
N LEU A 462 -4.92 -37.92 -31.39
CA LEU A 462 -4.68 -38.59 -32.66
C LEU A 462 -3.39 -39.39 -32.57
N VAL A 463 -3.30 -40.53 -33.23
CA VAL A 463 -2.07 -41.33 -33.29
C VAL A 463 -1.14 -40.79 -34.38
N ALA A 464 0.17 -40.77 -34.10
CA ALA A 464 1.17 -40.28 -35.05
C ALA A 464 1.23 -41.12 -36.35
N SER A 465 0.88 -42.40 -36.27
CA SER A 465 0.81 -43.32 -37.41
C SER A 465 -0.41 -43.07 -38.33
N LEU A 466 -1.35 -42.18 -37.97
CA LEU A 466 -2.49 -41.84 -38.78
C LEU A 466 -2.06 -41.19 -40.09
N SER A 467 -2.56 -41.68 -41.24
CA SER A 467 -2.27 -41.08 -42.55
C SER A 467 -2.82 -39.66 -42.67
N MET A 468 -2.17 -38.80 -43.45
CA MET A 468 -2.64 -37.43 -43.67
C MET A 468 -4.06 -37.36 -44.23
N THR A 469 -4.45 -38.33 -45.11
CA THR A 469 -5.83 -38.48 -45.62
C THR A 469 -6.80 -38.81 -44.48
N GLY A 470 -6.44 -39.72 -43.58
CA GLY A 470 -7.23 -40.06 -42.39
C GLY A 470 -7.38 -38.88 -41.42
N ALA A 471 -6.30 -38.14 -41.21
CA ALA A 471 -6.33 -36.93 -40.39
C ALA A 471 -7.24 -35.85 -40.99
N ARG A 472 -7.20 -35.66 -42.31
CA ARG A 472 -8.09 -34.74 -43.01
C ARG A 472 -9.55 -35.15 -42.85
N ALA A 473 -9.88 -36.42 -43.10
CA ALA A 473 -11.22 -36.96 -42.94
C ALA A 473 -11.74 -36.76 -41.50
N PHE A 474 -10.88 -36.95 -40.49
CA PHE A 474 -11.22 -36.70 -39.07
C PHE A 474 -11.66 -35.24 -38.83
N PHE A 475 -10.96 -34.25 -39.40
CA PHE A 475 -11.32 -32.84 -39.27
C PHE A 475 -12.52 -32.40 -40.15
N GLU A 476 -12.79 -33.07 -41.26
CA GLU A 476 -13.91 -32.79 -42.17
C GLU A 476 -15.21 -33.45 -41.71
N THR A 477 -15.17 -34.74 -41.37
CA THR A 477 -16.35 -35.56 -41.05
C THR A 477 -16.82 -35.51 -39.62
N GLY A 478 -16.11 -34.85 -38.73
CA GLY A 478 -16.40 -34.77 -37.29
C GLY A 478 -17.85 -34.40 -36.98
N SER A 479 -18.74 -35.39 -37.05
CA SER A 479 -20.15 -35.37 -36.63
C SER A 479 -20.18 -35.79 -35.16
N GLY A 480 -20.37 -34.84 -34.24
CA GLY A 480 -20.54 -35.16 -32.83
C GLY A 480 -20.26 -33.98 -31.91
N VAL A 481 -20.73 -34.11 -30.70
CA VAL A 481 -20.78 -33.09 -29.62
C VAL A 481 -19.41 -32.53 -29.21
N GLN A 482 -18.27 -32.99 -29.77
CA GLN A 482 -16.92 -32.62 -29.34
C GLN A 482 -16.03 -32.16 -30.50
N ARG A 483 -16.37 -31.02 -31.13
CA ARG A 483 -15.47 -30.38 -32.11
C ARG A 483 -14.43 -29.50 -31.39
N HIS A 484 -13.24 -30.04 -31.17
CA HIS A 484 -12.12 -29.23 -30.72
C HIS A 484 -11.35 -28.64 -31.90
N ARG A 485 -10.79 -27.43 -31.76
CA ARG A 485 -10.00 -26.76 -32.80
C ARG A 485 -8.60 -27.33 -32.98
N SER A 486 -8.07 -28.07 -31.99
CA SER A 486 -6.78 -28.76 -32.05
C SER A 486 -6.77 -29.95 -31.12
N TYR A 487 -5.95 -30.94 -31.48
CA TYR A 487 -5.80 -32.21 -30.78
C TYR A 487 -4.33 -32.52 -30.55
N PRO A 488 -3.95 -33.11 -29.39
CA PRO A 488 -2.62 -33.67 -29.23
C PRO A 488 -2.43 -34.90 -30.13
N VAL A 489 -1.21 -35.07 -30.60
CA VAL A 489 -0.80 -36.25 -31.39
C VAL A 489 0.15 -37.06 -30.50
N VAL A 490 -0.12 -38.36 -30.43
CA VAL A 490 0.67 -39.27 -29.56
C VAL A 490 1.31 -40.37 -30.38
N ASP A 491 2.46 -40.85 -29.92
CA ASP A 491 3.10 -42.06 -30.47
C ASP A 491 2.40 -43.33 -29.96
N ASP A 492 2.87 -44.51 -30.42
CA ASP A 492 2.31 -45.82 -30.02
C ASP A 492 2.49 -46.11 -28.53
N ALA A 493 3.37 -45.40 -27.85
CA ALA A 493 3.59 -45.46 -26.39
C ALA A 493 2.73 -44.44 -25.64
N GLY A 494 1.87 -43.68 -26.31
CA GLY A 494 1.03 -42.64 -25.69
C GLY A 494 1.75 -41.35 -25.33
N ARG A 495 3.02 -41.18 -25.76
CA ARG A 495 3.80 -39.95 -25.51
C ARG A 495 3.46 -38.89 -26.55
N VAL A 496 3.48 -37.64 -26.15
CA VAL A 496 3.13 -36.52 -27.02
C VAL A 496 4.19 -36.30 -28.10
N ALA A 497 3.79 -36.47 -29.35
CA ALA A 497 4.58 -36.19 -30.55
C ALA A 497 4.36 -34.78 -31.12
N GLY A 498 3.18 -34.19 -30.84
CA GLY A 498 2.86 -32.84 -31.36
C GLY A 498 1.46 -32.40 -31.02
N MET A 499 1.11 -31.23 -31.56
CA MET A 499 -0.26 -30.69 -31.57
C MET A 499 -0.68 -30.42 -33.03
N VAL A 500 -1.87 -30.82 -33.42
CA VAL A 500 -2.43 -30.51 -34.73
C VAL A 500 -3.72 -29.70 -34.61
N SER A 501 -3.83 -28.65 -35.37
CA SER A 501 -5.04 -27.82 -35.46
C SER A 501 -5.71 -27.93 -36.82
N ARG A 502 -6.98 -27.50 -36.86
CA ARG A 502 -7.69 -27.37 -38.14
C ARG A 502 -6.99 -26.42 -39.10
N ALA A 503 -6.32 -25.38 -38.59
CA ALA A 503 -5.55 -24.44 -39.39
C ALA A 503 -4.32 -25.10 -40.02
N ASP A 504 -3.66 -26.01 -39.29
CA ASP A 504 -2.52 -26.77 -39.82
C ASP A 504 -2.98 -27.70 -40.94
N MET A 505 -4.10 -28.40 -40.75
CA MET A 505 -4.68 -29.24 -41.80
C MET A 505 -5.04 -28.46 -43.07
N LEU A 506 -5.60 -27.25 -42.92
CA LEU A 506 -5.92 -26.39 -44.07
C LEU A 506 -4.65 -25.90 -44.78
N ARG A 507 -3.60 -25.55 -44.05
CA ARG A 507 -2.31 -25.15 -44.57
C ARG A 507 -1.68 -26.30 -45.33
N TRP A 508 -1.56 -27.45 -44.72
CA TRP A 508 -0.98 -28.65 -45.32
C TRP A 508 -1.77 -29.14 -46.54
N SER A 509 -3.10 -29.00 -46.53
CA SER A 509 -3.94 -29.32 -47.70
C SER A 509 -3.62 -28.45 -48.92
N ARG A 510 -3.13 -27.22 -48.71
CA ARG A 510 -2.68 -26.34 -49.82
C ARG A 510 -1.26 -26.65 -50.29
N GLU A 511 -0.38 -27.06 -49.34
CA GLU A 511 0.99 -27.46 -49.63
C GLU A 511 1.06 -28.83 -50.33
N GLY A 512 0.05 -29.68 -50.13
CA GLY A 512 0.02 -31.07 -50.56
C GLY A 512 0.83 -31.98 -49.63
N TRP A 513 0.58 -33.27 -49.70
CA TRP A 513 1.31 -34.34 -49.01
C TRP A 513 1.43 -35.58 -49.86
N ARG A 514 2.34 -36.53 -49.52
CA ARG A 514 2.49 -37.82 -50.18
C ARG A 514 1.44 -38.79 -49.65
N ASP A 515 0.93 -39.71 -50.53
CA ASP A 515 -0.15 -40.65 -50.16
C ASP A 515 0.17 -41.52 -48.94
N VAL A 516 1.43 -41.82 -48.71
CA VAL A 516 1.93 -42.64 -47.58
C VAL A 516 2.41 -41.80 -46.39
N GLU A 517 2.33 -40.47 -46.42
CA GLU A 517 2.80 -39.59 -45.35
C GLU A 517 1.91 -39.70 -44.11
N THR A 518 2.51 -39.88 -42.96
CA THR A 518 1.83 -39.94 -41.66
C THR A 518 1.79 -38.58 -40.98
N LEU A 519 0.86 -38.44 -40.03
CA LEU A 519 0.73 -37.23 -39.22
C LEU A 519 2.00 -36.94 -38.39
N GLY A 520 2.66 -37.99 -37.89
CA GLY A 520 3.93 -37.87 -37.14
C GLY A 520 5.07 -37.38 -38.01
N GLU A 521 5.20 -37.91 -39.27
CA GLU A 521 6.21 -37.45 -40.21
C GLU A 521 6.00 -35.96 -40.59
N ARG A 522 4.74 -35.54 -40.76
CA ARG A 522 4.41 -34.15 -41.10
C ARG A 522 4.66 -33.17 -39.97
N LEU A 523 4.43 -33.58 -38.71
CA LEU A 523 4.76 -32.77 -37.54
C LEU A 523 6.28 -32.61 -37.32
N GLY A 524 7.07 -33.63 -37.74
CA GLY A 524 8.51 -33.63 -37.53
C GLY A 524 8.91 -33.63 -36.04
N SER A 525 10.11 -33.15 -35.77
CA SER A 525 10.67 -33.07 -34.41
C SER A 525 10.46 -31.68 -33.73
N ALA A 526 9.36 -31.00 -34.04
CA ALA A 526 9.08 -29.71 -33.42
C ALA A 526 8.89 -29.85 -31.89
N GLU A 527 9.61 -29.09 -31.15
CA GLU A 527 9.52 -29.07 -29.66
C GLU A 527 8.14 -28.54 -29.24
N VAL A 528 7.36 -29.40 -28.57
CA VAL A 528 6.01 -29.05 -28.10
C VAL A 528 6.07 -28.61 -26.65
N LEU A 529 5.47 -27.46 -26.34
CA LEU A 529 5.30 -27.05 -24.95
C LEU A 529 4.38 -28.06 -24.23
N VAL A 530 4.90 -28.73 -23.21
CA VAL A 530 4.15 -29.64 -22.35
C VAL A 530 4.08 -29.10 -20.92
N GLY A 531 3.00 -29.43 -20.19
CA GLY A 531 2.84 -29.20 -18.76
C GLY A 531 2.78 -30.52 -18.00
N HIS A 532 2.84 -30.42 -16.67
CA HIS A 532 2.72 -31.59 -15.77
C HIS A 532 1.55 -31.38 -14.80
N PRO A 533 0.89 -32.45 -14.32
CA PRO A 533 -0.25 -32.34 -13.39
C PRO A 533 0.07 -31.56 -12.10
N GLU A 534 1.32 -31.63 -11.63
CA GLU A 534 1.80 -30.98 -10.40
C GLU A 534 2.22 -29.54 -10.61
N ASP A 535 2.34 -29.06 -11.85
CA ASP A 535 2.71 -27.67 -12.12
C ASP A 535 1.66 -26.72 -11.54
N ARG A 536 2.05 -25.49 -11.15
CA ARG A 536 1.10 -24.45 -10.76
C ARG A 536 0.40 -23.91 -12.01
N VAL A 537 -0.89 -23.58 -11.87
CA VAL A 537 -1.67 -23.00 -12.96
C VAL A 537 -1.04 -21.70 -13.46
N GLY A 538 -0.50 -20.86 -12.57
CA GLY A 538 0.19 -19.61 -12.93
C GLY A 538 1.44 -19.85 -13.78
N ASP A 539 2.31 -20.79 -13.39
CA ASP A 539 3.53 -21.12 -14.12
C ASP A 539 3.23 -21.63 -15.53
N LEU A 540 2.18 -22.46 -15.65
CA LEU A 540 1.73 -22.95 -16.95
C LEU A 540 1.15 -21.81 -17.81
N ALA A 541 0.37 -20.91 -17.23
CA ALA A 541 -0.21 -19.77 -17.92
C ALA A 541 0.88 -18.83 -18.47
N ASP A 542 1.91 -18.54 -17.70
CA ASP A 542 3.05 -17.70 -18.12
C ASP A 542 3.80 -18.35 -19.28
N ARG A 543 4.04 -19.68 -19.23
CA ARG A 543 4.67 -20.42 -20.32
C ARG A 543 3.80 -20.44 -21.58
N MET A 544 2.48 -20.56 -21.44
CA MET A 544 1.53 -20.47 -22.56
C MET A 544 1.57 -19.11 -23.25
N ILE A 545 1.67 -18.02 -22.45
CA ILE A 545 1.76 -16.66 -22.98
C ILE A 545 3.10 -16.45 -23.67
N ALA A 546 4.20 -16.87 -23.05
CA ALA A 546 5.56 -16.71 -23.59
C ALA A 546 5.74 -17.45 -24.92
N ALA A 547 5.12 -18.62 -25.07
CA ALA A 547 5.16 -19.43 -26.29
C ALA A 547 4.04 -19.11 -27.30
N ASP A 548 3.15 -18.17 -27.00
CA ASP A 548 1.93 -17.83 -27.76
C ASP A 548 1.06 -19.04 -28.14
N VAL A 549 0.94 -20.02 -27.22
CA VAL A 549 0.14 -21.23 -27.45
C VAL A 549 -1.21 -21.14 -26.74
N GLY A 550 -2.27 -21.60 -27.40
CA GLY A 550 -3.63 -21.59 -26.85
C GLY A 550 -4.01 -22.86 -26.09
N ARG A 551 -3.21 -23.93 -26.20
CA ARG A 551 -3.43 -25.23 -25.56
C ARG A 551 -2.10 -25.90 -25.30
N VAL A 552 -2.03 -26.63 -24.18
CA VAL A 552 -0.85 -27.37 -23.76
C VAL A 552 -1.25 -28.77 -23.34
N PRO A 553 -0.66 -29.83 -23.95
CA PRO A 553 -0.82 -31.20 -23.49
C PRO A 553 -0.13 -31.37 -22.13
N ILE A 554 -0.80 -32.08 -21.24
CA ILE A 554 -0.29 -32.37 -19.90
C ILE A 554 0.18 -33.81 -19.90
N VAL A 555 1.44 -34.00 -19.56
CA VAL A 555 2.09 -35.31 -19.57
C VAL A 555 2.57 -35.72 -18.18
N GLU A 556 2.55 -37.00 -17.92
CA GLU A 556 3.16 -37.54 -16.69
C GLU A 556 4.69 -37.34 -16.77
N ARG A 557 5.27 -36.84 -15.68
CA ARG A 557 6.69 -36.40 -15.65
C ARG A 557 7.67 -37.56 -15.87
N THR A 558 7.30 -38.76 -15.45
CA THR A 558 8.19 -39.96 -15.50
C THR A 558 8.08 -40.69 -16.84
N SER A 559 6.88 -40.86 -17.37
CA SER A 559 6.62 -41.68 -18.58
C SER A 559 6.52 -40.80 -19.84
N GLY A 560 6.21 -39.51 -19.72
CA GLY A 560 5.91 -38.62 -20.85
C GLY A 560 4.57 -38.90 -21.51
N VAL A 561 3.75 -39.80 -20.94
CA VAL A 561 2.42 -40.18 -21.45
C VAL A 561 1.43 -39.03 -21.27
N LEU A 562 0.57 -38.80 -22.26
CA LEU A 562 -0.48 -37.79 -22.21
C LEU A 562 -1.55 -38.16 -21.17
N VAL A 563 -1.74 -37.28 -20.17
CA VAL A 563 -2.72 -37.46 -19.09
C VAL A 563 -3.82 -36.41 -19.07
N GLY A 564 -3.61 -35.26 -19.75
CA GLY A 564 -4.57 -34.16 -19.74
C GLY A 564 -4.31 -33.14 -20.83
N LEU A 565 -5.19 -32.14 -20.91
CA LEU A 565 -5.05 -30.98 -21.80
C LEU A 565 -5.54 -29.74 -21.07
N VAL A 566 -4.77 -28.65 -21.13
CA VAL A 566 -5.18 -27.32 -20.65
C VAL A 566 -5.33 -26.37 -21.83
N ALA A 567 -6.45 -25.68 -21.90
CA ALA A 567 -6.70 -24.62 -22.86
C ALA A 567 -6.83 -23.25 -22.18
N ARG A 568 -6.65 -22.14 -22.92
CA ARG A 568 -6.85 -20.77 -22.41
C ARG A 568 -8.20 -20.59 -21.71
N ARG A 569 -9.26 -21.26 -22.18
CA ARG A 569 -10.58 -21.17 -21.54
C ARG A 569 -10.62 -21.77 -20.14
N ASP A 570 -9.78 -22.76 -19.86
CA ASP A 570 -9.75 -23.44 -18.56
C ASP A 570 -9.08 -22.51 -17.53
N LEU A 571 -8.06 -21.77 -17.94
CA LEU A 571 -7.47 -20.67 -17.15
C LEU A 571 -8.49 -19.57 -16.87
N LEU A 572 -9.28 -19.16 -17.88
CA LEU A 572 -10.33 -18.15 -17.69
C LEU A 572 -11.45 -18.64 -16.76
N ARG A 573 -11.76 -19.94 -16.75
CA ARG A 573 -12.71 -20.52 -15.80
C ARG A 573 -12.26 -20.40 -14.35
N VAL A 574 -10.98 -20.61 -14.05
CA VAL A 574 -10.42 -20.41 -12.70
C VAL A 574 -10.70 -18.98 -12.22
N ARG A 575 -10.44 -18.01 -13.09
CA ARG A 575 -10.70 -16.60 -12.77
C ARG A 575 -12.20 -16.28 -12.63
N ALA A 576 -13.03 -16.88 -13.48
CA ALA A 576 -14.48 -16.70 -13.42
C ALA A 576 -15.09 -17.32 -12.16
N LEU A 577 -14.59 -18.49 -11.73
CA LEU A 577 -15.05 -19.17 -10.52
C LEU A 577 -14.72 -18.35 -9.25
N ALA A 578 -13.52 -17.78 -9.16
CA ALA A 578 -13.15 -16.87 -8.08
C ALA A 578 -14.09 -15.65 -8.01
N GLY A 579 -14.38 -15.02 -9.16
CA GLY A 579 -15.32 -13.90 -9.23
C GLY A 579 -16.79 -14.30 -9.00
N GLN A 580 -17.14 -15.56 -9.17
CA GLN A 580 -18.49 -16.06 -8.90
C GLN A 580 -18.74 -16.26 -7.41
N LEU A 581 -17.76 -16.81 -6.68
CA LEU A 581 -17.81 -16.95 -5.24
C LEU A 581 -17.94 -15.58 -4.53
N GLU A 582 -17.26 -14.55 -5.06
CA GLU A 582 -17.41 -13.18 -4.54
C GLU A 582 -18.80 -12.60 -4.82
N ARG A 583 -19.38 -12.85 -6.01
CA ARG A 583 -20.74 -12.39 -6.36
C ARG A 583 -21.82 -13.09 -5.56
N GLU A 584 -21.70 -14.39 -5.33
CA GLU A 584 -22.63 -15.14 -4.47
C GLU A 584 -22.61 -14.61 -3.05
N ARG A 585 -21.43 -14.28 -2.50
CA ARG A 585 -21.29 -13.61 -1.21
C ARG A 585 -22.00 -12.25 -1.20
N ALA A 586 -21.81 -11.43 -2.25
CA ALA A 586 -22.47 -10.13 -2.37
C ALA A 586 -23.99 -10.24 -2.51
N GLN A 587 -24.49 -11.27 -3.24
CA GLN A 587 -25.93 -11.53 -3.35
C GLN A 587 -26.56 -12.00 -2.05
N LEU A 588 -25.89 -12.87 -1.30
CA LEU A 588 -26.35 -13.28 0.02
C LEU A 588 -26.43 -12.09 1.00
N MET A 589 -25.48 -11.14 0.92
CA MET A 589 -25.49 -9.91 1.71
C MET A 589 -26.58 -8.92 1.29
N SER A 590 -27.10 -9.00 0.06
CA SER A 590 -28.23 -8.13 -0.39
C SER A 590 -29.60 -8.67 -0.02
N LEU A 591 -29.68 -9.86 0.57
CA LEU A 591 -30.91 -10.49 1.04
C LEU A 591 -31.17 -10.27 2.54
N TYR A 592 -30.25 -9.63 3.23
CA TYR A 592 -30.35 -9.16 4.61
C TYR A 592 -30.19 -7.63 4.67
#